data_644680f1b562bcf855db54f816c27afc
#
_entry.id   644680f1b562bcf855db54f816c27afc
#
_cell.length_a   1.000
_cell.length_b   1.000
_cell.length_c   1.000
_cell.angle_alpha   90.00
_cell.angle_beta   90.00
_cell.angle_gamma   90.00
#
_symmetry.space_group_name_H-M   'P 1'
#
loop_
_entity.id
_entity.type
_entity.pdbx_description
1 polymer ?
#
loop_
_entity_poly.entity_id
_entity_poly.type
_entity_poly.pdbx_seq_one_letter_code
_entity_poly.pdbx_strand_id
1 'polypeptide(L)'
;MSARLLYVMDPMCSWCWGFSPVAEALVEQAQAAGVELHLVVGGLRTGSGASMDAAKRRYILEHWQAVADATGQPFTFEGALSEGFVYDTEPACRALVAARSLAPDCAWKLVKLIQQAFYVQGRDLTQASVLVEMAEAAGLPRIEFAAAFDTAEQHAATAADFSW
;
A
#
# COMPACT_ATOMS: atom_id res chain seq x y z
N MET A 1 -6.89 -26.34 15.60
CA MET A 1 -6.53 -25.37 14.52
C MET A 1 -6.64 -23.96 15.08
N SER A 2 -5.60 -23.17 14.92
CA SER A 2 -5.64 -21.76 15.29
C SER A 2 -6.41 -20.98 14.22
N ALA A 3 -7.25 -20.03 14.65
CA ALA A 3 -7.89 -19.09 13.73
C ALA A 3 -6.86 -18.13 13.15
N ARG A 4 -7.00 -17.78 11.88
CA ARG A 4 -6.22 -16.72 11.25
C ARG A 4 -7.13 -15.78 10.47
N LEU A 5 -6.72 -14.53 10.36
CA LEU A 5 -7.39 -13.53 9.55
C LEU A 5 -6.55 -13.21 8.31
N LEU A 6 -7.20 -13.14 7.18
CA LEU A 6 -6.59 -12.63 5.94
C LEU A 6 -7.11 -11.22 5.70
N TYR A 7 -6.20 -10.25 5.64
CA TYR A 7 -6.54 -8.88 5.29
C TYR A 7 -6.05 -8.59 3.88
N VAL A 8 -6.99 -8.55 2.96
CA VAL A 8 -6.70 -8.28 1.55
C VAL A 8 -6.88 -6.78 1.29
N MET A 9 -5.84 -6.12 0.80
CA MET A 9 -5.86 -4.67 0.58
C MET A 9 -4.91 -4.27 -0.55
N ASP A 10 -5.03 -3.05 -0.99
CA ASP A 10 -4.08 -2.39 -1.88
C ASP A 10 -3.69 -1.05 -1.26
N PRO A 11 -2.39 -0.74 -1.11
CA PRO A 11 -1.95 0.50 -0.46
C PRO A 11 -2.32 1.77 -1.24
N MET A 12 -2.69 1.63 -2.51
CA MET A 12 -3.15 2.73 -3.35
C MET A 12 -4.66 2.68 -3.63
N CYS A 13 -5.42 1.94 -2.82
CA CYS A 13 -6.87 1.96 -2.81
C CYS A 13 -7.36 3.00 -1.80
N SER A 14 -8.14 3.98 -2.25
CA SER A 14 -8.62 5.08 -1.40
C SER A 14 -9.50 4.59 -0.24
N TRP A 15 -10.34 3.59 -0.45
CA TRP A 15 -11.15 2.99 0.60
C TRP A 15 -10.31 2.23 1.64
N CYS A 16 -9.19 1.63 1.22
CA CYS A 16 -8.25 1.02 2.18
C CYS A 16 -7.58 2.09 3.06
N TRP A 17 -7.28 3.26 2.51
CA TRP A 17 -6.82 4.39 3.30
C TRP A 17 -7.93 4.90 4.24
N GLY A 18 -9.15 5.03 3.75
CA GLY A 18 -10.30 5.40 4.59
C GLY A 18 -10.54 4.43 5.74
N PHE A 19 -10.28 3.14 5.53
CA PHE A 19 -10.41 2.08 6.53
C PHE A 19 -9.19 1.97 7.46
N SER A 20 -8.11 2.67 7.20
CA SER A 20 -6.82 2.53 7.89
C SER A 20 -6.93 2.58 9.43
N PRO A 21 -7.69 3.50 10.06
CA PRO A 21 -7.83 3.50 11.52
C PRO A 21 -8.47 2.22 12.07
N VAL A 22 -9.45 1.67 11.36
CA VAL A 22 -10.09 0.40 11.74
C VAL A 22 -9.14 -0.77 11.53
N ALA A 23 -8.41 -0.78 10.42
CA ALA A 23 -7.40 -1.81 10.15
C ALA A 23 -6.30 -1.82 11.22
N GLU A 24 -5.83 -0.65 11.64
CA GLU A 24 -4.83 -0.51 12.70
C GLU A 24 -5.35 -1.11 14.03
N ALA A 25 -6.58 -0.79 14.41
CA ALA A 25 -7.22 -1.37 15.59
C ALA A 25 -7.38 -2.90 15.47
N LEU A 26 -7.72 -3.39 14.28
CA LEU A 26 -7.82 -4.83 14.02
C LEU A 26 -6.46 -5.53 14.20
N VAL A 27 -5.39 -4.95 13.69
CA VAL A 27 -4.03 -5.49 13.85
C VAL A 27 -3.67 -5.58 15.35
N GLU A 28 -3.90 -4.52 16.12
CA GLU A 28 -3.62 -4.49 17.55
C GLU A 28 -4.42 -5.54 18.31
N GLN A 29 -5.72 -5.66 18.02
CA GLN A 29 -6.61 -6.62 18.68
C GLN A 29 -6.24 -8.07 18.30
N ALA A 30 -5.91 -8.33 17.07
CA ALA A 30 -5.48 -9.66 16.62
C ALA A 30 -4.18 -10.08 17.32
N GLN A 31 -3.21 -9.17 17.42
CA GLN A 31 -1.97 -9.43 18.15
C GLN A 31 -2.22 -9.71 19.63
N ALA A 32 -3.06 -8.90 20.27
CA ALA A 32 -3.40 -9.09 21.68
C ALA A 32 -4.14 -10.41 21.95
N ALA A 33 -4.95 -10.87 21.00
CA ALA A 33 -5.70 -12.13 21.08
C ALA A 33 -4.90 -13.35 20.63
N GLY A 34 -3.66 -13.18 20.15
CA GLY A 34 -2.86 -14.27 19.61
C GLY A 34 -3.40 -14.84 18.29
N VAL A 35 -4.20 -14.06 17.55
CA VAL A 35 -4.73 -14.44 16.24
C VAL A 35 -3.74 -14.00 15.16
N GLU A 36 -3.32 -14.94 14.32
CA GLU A 36 -2.47 -14.63 13.18
C GLU A 36 -3.22 -13.77 12.17
N LEU A 37 -2.63 -12.63 11.83
CA LEU A 37 -3.16 -11.73 10.80
C LEU A 37 -2.19 -11.72 9.62
N HIS A 38 -2.67 -12.18 8.47
CA HIS A 38 -1.89 -12.28 7.24
C HIS A 38 -2.31 -11.20 6.24
N LEU A 39 -1.35 -10.40 5.82
CA LEU A 39 -1.52 -9.35 4.82
C LEU A 39 -1.42 -9.96 3.41
N VAL A 40 -2.44 -9.72 2.59
CA VAL A 40 -2.47 -10.09 1.17
C VAL A 40 -2.69 -8.83 0.34
N VAL A 41 -1.90 -8.63 -0.71
CA VAL A 41 -2.04 -7.47 -1.59
C VAL A 41 -2.91 -7.79 -2.80
N GLY A 42 -3.80 -6.88 -3.16
CA GLY A 42 -4.85 -7.13 -4.14
C GLY A 42 -4.52 -6.76 -5.58
N GLY A 43 -3.55 -5.88 -5.82
CA GLY A 43 -3.17 -5.47 -7.17
C GLY A 43 -4.30 -4.77 -7.92
N LEU A 44 -4.85 -3.71 -7.35
CA LEU A 44 -6.04 -3.02 -7.86
C LEU A 44 -5.87 -2.48 -9.29
N ARG A 45 -4.68 -1.96 -9.61
CA ARG A 45 -4.35 -1.41 -10.93
C ARG A 45 -2.94 -1.82 -11.32
N THR A 46 -2.83 -2.87 -12.11
CA THR A 46 -1.53 -3.38 -12.56
C THR A 46 -1.45 -3.42 -14.08
N GLY A 47 -0.26 -3.15 -14.61
CA GLY A 47 0.09 -3.43 -16.00
C GLY A 47 -0.41 -2.46 -17.08
N SER A 48 -1.09 -1.36 -16.76
CA SER A 48 -1.60 -0.46 -17.81
C SER A 48 -0.50 0.38 -18.47
N GLY A 49 0.52 0.78 -17.71
CA GLY A 49 1.63 1.60 -18.20
C GLY A 49 1.26 2.97 -18.79
N ALA A 50 -0.03 3.25 -18.94
CA ALA A 50 -0.52 4.50 -19.52
C ALA A 50 -0.64 5.59 -18.46
N SER A 51 -0.18 6.80 -18.81
CA SER A 51 -0.39 7.97 -17.98
C SER A 51 -1.87 8.35 -17.94
N MET A 52 -2.26 8.97 -16.83
CA MET A 52 -3.63 9.35 -16.57
C MET A 52 -3.99 10.63 -17.33
N ASP A 53 -5.11 10.62 -18.08
CA ASP A 53 -5.65 11.83 -18.68
C ASP A 53 -6.40 12.70 -17.65
N ALA A 54 -6.74 13.92 -18.05
CA ALA A 54 -7.40 14.88 -17.15
C ALA A 54 -8.77 14.40 -16.67
N ALA A 55 -9.54 13.71 -17.53
CA ALA A 55 -10.86 13.20 -17.17
C ALA A 55 -10.78 12.09 -16.13
N LYS A 56 -9.84 11.15 -16.31
CA LYS A 56 -9.60 10.07 -15.36
C LYS A 56 -9.07 10.58 -14.03
N ARG A 57 -8.16 11.56 -14.07
CA ARG A 57 -7.67 12.22 -12.87
C ARG A 57 -8.80 12.85 -12.06
N ARG A 58 -9.68 13.59 -12.72
CA ARG A 58 -10.85 14.23 -12.08
C ARG A 58 -11.75 13.18 -11.44
N TYR A 59 -12.07 12.11 -12.16
CA TYR A 59 -12.87 11.01 -11.65
C TYR A 59 -12.28 10.39 -10.37
N ILE A 60 -10.98 10.17 -10.35
CA ILE A 60 -10.29 9.60 -9.17
C ILE A 60 -10.30 10.58 -8.00
N LEU A 61 -10.05 11.87 -8.24
CA LEU A 61 -10.08 12.87 -7.18
C LEU A 61 -11.48 13.09 -6.60
N GLU A 62 -12.52 12.99 -7.43
CA GLU A 62 -13.93 12.99 -6.96
C GLU A 62 -14.19 11.78 -6.06
N HIS A 63 -13.63 10.63 -6.42
CA HIS A 63 -13.70 9.42 -5.60
C HIS A 63 -12.99 9.59 -4.25
N TRP A 64 -11.82 10.20 -4.24
CA TRP A 64 -11.11 10.53 -3.00
C TRP A 64 -11.93 11.46 -2.11
N GLN A 65 -12.62 12.43 -2.70
CA GLN A 65 -13.49 13.33 -1.95
C GLN A 65 -14.62 12.55 -1.27
N ALA A 66 -15.24 11.61 -1.98
CA ALA A 66 -16.28 10.77 -1.40
C ALA A 66 -15.76 9.92 -0.23
N VAL A 67 -14.55 9.38 -0.34
CA VAL A 67 -13.91 8.63 0.76
C VAL A 67 -13.60 9.55 1.94
N ALA A 68 -13.06 10.73 1.70
CA ALA A 68 -12.79 11.73 2.73
C ALA A 68 -14.07 12.11 3.49
N ASP A 69 -15.15 12.36 2.76
CA ASP A 69 -16.45 12.73 3.35
C ASP A 69 -17.04 11.58 4.20
N ALA A 70 -16.89 10.35 3.73
CA ALA A 70 -17.43 9.18 4.41
C ALA A 70 -16.62 8.75 5.64
N THR A 71 -15.31 8.93 5.64
CA THR A 71 -14.40 8.36 6.64
C THR A 71 -13.72 9.38 7.53
N GLY A 72 -13.64 10.63 7.11
CA GLY A 72 -12.88 11.67 7.81
C GLY A 72 -11.35 11.55 7.65
N GLN A 73 -10.86 10.59 6.85
CA GLN A 73 -9.43 10.46 6.61
C GLN A 73 -8.89 11.64 5.80
N PRO A 74 -7.68 12.13 6.12
CA PRO A 74 -7.10 13.27 5.42
C PRO A 74 -6.63 12.88 4.01
N PHE A 75 -6.88 13.77 3.06
CA PHE A 75 -6.38 13.71 1.70
C PHE A 75 -5.80 15.07 1.32
N THR A 76 -4.73 15.07 0.56
CA THR A 76 -4.19 16.29 -0.06
C THR A 76 -4.52 16.26 -1.55
N PHE A 77 -5.39 17.16 -1.99
CA PHE A 77 -5.85 17.22 -3.38
C PHE A 77 -4.95 18.07 -4.26
N GLU A 78 -4.36 19.15 -3.69
CA GLU A 78 -3.46 20.03 -4.40
C GLU A 78 -2.21 19.28 -4.84
N GLY A 79 -1.91 19.31 -6.13
CA GLY A 79 -0.78 18.62 -6.72
C GLY A 79 -0.90 17.09 -6.78
N ALA A 80 -2.02 16.53 -6.34
CA ALA A 80 -2.24 15.08 -6.36
C ALA A 80 -2.35 14.56 -7.79
N LEU A 81 -1.83 13.35 -8.03
CA LEU A 81 -1.90 12.67 -9.32
C LEU A 81 -1.40 13.58 -10.45
N SER A 82 -0.17 14.05 -10.33
CA SER A 82 0.45 15.00 -11.27
C SER A 82 0.37 14.53 -12.73
N GLU A 83 0.52 15.48 -13.64
CA GLU A 83 0.57 15.17 -15.08
C GLU A 83 1.65 14.14 -15.37
N GLY A 84 1.32 13.13 -16.18
CA GLY A 84 2.23 12.04 -16.50
C GLY A 84 2.27 10.91 -15.46
N PHE A 85 1.57 11.04 -14.33
CA PHE A 85 1.51 9.98 -13.33
C PHE A 85 0.87 8.72 -13.92
N VAL A 86 1.53 7.59 -13.71
CA VAL A 86 1.01 6.26 -14.05
C VAL A 86 0.50 5.60 -12.79
N TYR A 87 -0.81 5.34 -12.74
CA TYR A 87 -1.44 4.70 -11.58
C TYR A 87 -1.22 3.19 -11.63
N ASP A 88 -0.04 2.77 -11.21
CA ASP A 88 0.35 1.37 -11.11
C ASP A 88 0.58 1.00 -9.65
N THR A 89 -0.20 0.06 -9.13
CA THR A 89 -0.14 -0.34 -7.73
C THR A 89 0.82 -1.50 -7.46
N GLU A 90 1.36 -2.12 -8.51
CA GLU A 90 2.27 -3.27 -8.35
C GLU A 90 3.51 -2.94 -7.50
N PRO A 91 4.26 -1.86 -7.75
CA PRO A 91 5.45 -1.58 -6.95
C PRO A 91 5.16 -1.39 -5.46
N ALA A 92 4.11 -0.68 -5.10
CA ALA A 92 3.70 -0.49 -3.71
C ALA A 92 3.24 -1.81 -3.07
N CYS A 93 2.50 -2.64 -3.79
CA CYS A 93 2.12 -3.98 -3.36
C CYS A 93 3.37 -4.85 -3.13
N ARG A 94 4.31 -4.84 -4.04
CA ARG A 94 5.56 -5.60 -3.93
C ARG A 94 6.42 -5.14 -2.76
N ALA A 95 6.41 -3.86 -2.43
CA ALA A 95 7.08 -3.33 -1.24
C ALA A 95 6.50 -3.97 0.04
N LEU A 96 5.19 -4.13 0.13
CA LEU A 96 4.53 -4.78 1.27
C LEU A 96 4.86 -6.29 1.33
N VAL A 97 4.89 -6.96 0.19
CA VAL A 97 5.26 -8.39 0.12
C VAL A 97 6.71 -8.60 0.54
N ALA A 98 7.63 -7.76 0.08
CA ALA A 98 9.04 -7.79 0.50
C ALA A 98 9.18 -7.53 2.02
N ALA A 99 8.49 -6.53 2.55
CA ALA A 99 8.48 -6.24 3.97
C ALA A 99 7.93 -7.41 4.80
N ARG A 100 6.84 -8.01 4.35
CA ARG A 100 6.24 -9.19 4.99
C ARG A 100 7.21 -10.35 5.07
N SER A 101 8.00 -10.58 4.01
CA SER A 101 8.99 -11.67 3.99
C SER A 101 10.17 -11.43 4.91
N LEU A 102 10.56 -10.17 5.12
CA LEU A 102 11.70 -9.80 5.95
C LEU A 102 11.32 -9.64 7.44
N ALA A 103 10.22 -8.95 7.71
CA ALA A 103 9.75 -8.65 9.06
C ALA A 103 8.25 -8.36 9.04
N PRO A 104 7.38 -9.34 9.31
CA PRO A 104 5.92 -9.17 9.22
C PRO A 104 5.36 -7.99 10.02
N ASP A 105 5.89 -7.72 11.22
CA ASP A 105 5.44 -6.58 12.02
C ASP A 105 5.77 -5.23 11.37
N CYS A 106 6.91 -5.14 10.69
CA CYS A 106 7.29 -3.94 9.94
C CYS A 106 6.39 -3.72 8.71
N ALA A 107 5.86 -4.80 8.12
CA ALA A 107 4.93 -4.68 6.98
C ALA A 107 3.69 -3.89 7.36
N TRP A 108 3.11 -4.08 8.54
CA TRP A 108 1.96 -3.30 9.01
C TRP A 108 2.30 -1.83 9.20
N LYS A 109 3.47 -1.51 9.71
CA LYS A 109 3.96 -0.12 9.81
C LYS A 109 4.15 0.49 8.43
N LEU A 110 4.68 -0.28 7.49
CA LEU A 110 4.90 0.16 6.12
C LEU A 110 3.59 0.46 5.40
N VAL A 111 2.54 -0.34 5.60
CA VAL A 111 1.20 -0.07 5.06
C VAL A 111 0.78 1.37 5.36
N LYS A 112 0.83 1.77 6.62
CA LYS A 112 0.42 3.12 7.04
C LYS A 112 1.30 4.21 6.43
N LEU A 113 2.62 4.01 6.43
CA LEU A 113 3.57 5.01 5.93
C LEU A 113 3.41 5.24 4.43
N ILE A 114 3.26 4.20 3.63
CA ILE A 114 3.09 4.36 2.19
C ILE A 114 1.71 4.93 1.83
N GLN A 115 0.67 4.59 2.56
CA GLN A 115 -0.65 5.22 2.39
C GLN A 115 -0.59 6.72 2.69
N GLN A 116 0.02 7.13 3.79
CA GLN A 116 0.21 8.54 4.12
C GLN A 116 1.07 9.26 3.08
N ALA A 117 2.14 8.64 2.61
CA ALA A 117 3.01 9.21 1.59
C ALA A 117 2.24 9.52 0.31
N PHE A 118 1.35 8.62 -0.11
CA PHE A 118 0.55 8.80 -1.33
C PHE A 118 -0.61 9.77 -1.15
N TYR A 119 -1.47 9.54 -0.15
CA TYR A 119 -2.72 10.29 0.00
C TYR A 119 -2.55 11.65 0.65
N VAL A 120 -1.54 11.85 1.48
CA VAL A 120 -1.33 13.09 2.24
C VAL A 120 -0.12 13.86 1.78
N GLN A 121 1.00 13.17 1.47
CA GLN A 121 2.28 13.81 1.15
C GLN A 121 2.53 13.97 -0.35
N GLY A 122 1.68 13.41 -1.21
CA GLY A 122 1.81 13.52 -2.67
C GLY A 122 3.03 12.81 -3.24
N ARG A 123 3.53 11.76 -2.57
CA ARG A 123 4.69 11.00 -3.02
C ARG A 123 4.30 10.00 -4.10
N ASP A 124 5.18 9.77 -5.04
CA ASP A 124 5.00 8.79 -6.13
C ASP A 124 5.46 7.40 -5.69
N LEU A 125 4.52 6.53 -5.37
CA LEU A 125 4.79 5.17 -4.92
C LEU A 125 5.21 4.22 -6.06
N THR A 126 5.27 4.67 -7.29
CA THR A 126 5.85 3.89 -8.39
C THR A 126 7.38 3.99 -8.42
N GLN A 127 7.96 4.89 -7.63
CA GLN A 127 9.40 5.09 -7.53
C GLN A 127 9.99 4.21 -6.43
N ALA A 128 10.92 3.34 -6.80
CA ALA A 128 11.59 2.44 -5.85
C ALA A 128 12.28 3.20 -4.70
N SER A 129 12.86 4.37 -4.99
CA SER A 129 13.53 5.19 -3.96
C SER A 129 12.57 5.65 -2.86
N VAL A 130 11.33 5.98 -3.20
CA VAL A 130 10.30 6.36 -2.24
C VAL A 130 9.92 5.17 -1.35
N LEU A 131 9.73 4.01 -1.96
CA LEU A 131 9.37 2.78 -1.24
C LEU A 131 10.49 2.33 -0.28
N VAL A 132 11.74 2.44 -0.70
CA VAL A 132 12.90 2.12 0.15
C VAL A 132 12.99 3.09 1.34
N GLU A 133 12.78 4.39 1.11
CA GLU A 133 12.74 5.38 2.18
C GLU A 133 11.65 5.08 3.20
N MET A 134 10.45 4.73 2.74
CA MET A 134 9.34 4.38 3.63
C MET A 134 9.61 3.08 4.39
N ALA A 135 10.22 2.09 3.77
CA ALA A 135 10.60 0.84 4.41
C ALA A 135 11.63 1.07 5.53
N GLU A 136 12.62 1.91 5.31
CA GLU A 136 13.59 2.30 6.34
C GLU A 136 12.88 3.00 7.52
N ALA A 137 11.96 3.91 7.23
CA ALA A 137 11.15 4.56 8.27
C ALA A 137 10.27 3.57 9.05
N ALA A 138 9.85 2.46 8.44
CA ALA A 138 9.11 1.38 9.10
C ALA A 138 9.98 0.46 9.96
N GLY A 139 11.30 0.63 9.94
CA GLY A 139 12.25 -0.16 10.70
C GLY A 139 12.89 -1.31 9.94
N LEU A 140 12.70 -1.39 8.63
CA LEU A 140 13.38 -2.40 7.79
C LEU A 140 14.79 -1.95 7.44
N PRO A 141 15.75 -2.88 7.40
CA PRO A 141 17.11 -2.55 6.97
C PRO A 141 17.13 -2.17 5.48
N ARG A 142 17.63 -0.97 5.19
CA ARG A 142 17.54 -0.34 3.86
C ARG A 142 18.13 -1.20 2.75
N ILE A 143 19.33 -1.74 2.96
CA ILE A 143 20.06 -2.50 1.92
C ILE A 143 19.36 -3.82 1.64
N GLU A 144 18.98 -4.55 2.67
CA GLU A 144 18.31 -5.84 2.56
C GLU A 144 16.92 -5.69 1.94
N PHE A 145 16.19 -4.64 2.31
CA PHE A 145 14.89 -4.37 1.71
C PHE A 145 15.01 -4.03 0.21
N ALA A 146 15.93 -3.13 -0.15
CA ALA A 146 16.14 -2.75 -1.55
C ALA A 146 16.53 -3.96 -2.40
N ALA A 147 17.39 -4.83 -1.89
CA ALA A 147 17.79 -6.05 -2.58
C ALA A 147 16.62 -7.03 -2.73
N ALA A 148 15.85 -7.27 -1.67
CA ALA A 148 14.69 -8.16 -1.70
C ALA A 148 13.61 -7.66 -2.66
N PHE A 149 13.31 -6.37 -2.61
CA PHE A 149 12.28 -5.72 -3.42
C PHE A 149 12.46 -5.98 -4.93
N ASP A 150 13.71 -6.07 -5.39
CA ASP A 150 14.05 -6.18 -6.82
C ASP A 150 14.21 -7.63 -7.30
N THR A 151 14.05 -8.61 -6.41
CA THR A 151 14.24 -10.02 -6.78
C THR A 151 13.07 -10.58 -7.59
N ALA A 152 13.38 -11.55 -8.46
CA ALA A 152 12.37 -12.32 -9.19
C ALA A 152 11.42 -13.06 -8.23
N GLU A 153 11.93 -13.50 -7.08
CA GLU A 153 11.15 -14.15 -6.02
C GLU A 153 10.05 -13.23 -5.49
N GLN A 154 10.36 -11.97 -5.19
CA GLN A 154 9.36 -11.02 -4.68
C GLN A 154 8.36 -10.59 -5.76
N HIS A 155 8.79 -10.46 -7.00
CA HIS A 155 7.85 -10.27 -8.12
C HIS A 155 6.87 -11.44 -8.24
N ALA A 156 7.34 -12.67 -8.16
CA ALA A 156 6.51 -13.86 -8.22
C ALA A 156 5.57 -13.98 -7.01
N ALA A 157 6.06 -13.70 -5.81
CA ALA A 157 5.24 -13.72 -4.58
C ALA A 157 4.12 -12.67 -4.63
N THR A 158 4.40 -11.50 -5.18
CA THR A 158 3.41 -10.43 -5.38
C THR A 158 2.33 -10.87 -6.38
N ALA A 159 2.74 -11.44 -7.50
CA ALA A 159 1.80 -11.99 -8.50
C ALA A 159 0.95 -13.13 -7.91
N ALA A 160 1.51 -13.94 -7.03
CA ALA A 160 0.76 -14.99 -6.34
C ALA A 160 -0.33 -14.42 -5.42
N ASP A 161 -0.03 -13.34 -4.70
CA ASP A 161 -1.04 -12.64 -3.89
C ASP A 161 -2.20 -12.14 -4.76
N PHE A 162 -1.91 -11.58 -5.94
CA PHE A 162 -2.95 -11.09 -6.87
C PHE A 162 -3.87 -12.18 -7.38
N SER A 163 -3.44 -13.43 -7.33
CA SER A 163 -4.19 -14.60 -7.80
C SER A 163 -4.85 -15.40 -6.68
N TRP A 164 -4.77 -14.93 -5.47
CA TRP A 164 -5.28 -15.61 -4.27
C TRP A 164 -6.77 -15.92 -4.32
#